data_e8235978394482e9932d54cbe1106901
#
_entry.id   e8235978394482e9932d54cbe1106901
#
_cell.length_a   1.000
_cell.length_b   1.000
_cell.length_c   1.000
_cell.angle_alpha   90.00
_cell.angle_beta   90.00
_cell.angle_gamma   90.00
#
_symmetry.space_group_name_H-M   'P 1'
#
loop_
_entity.id
_entity.type
_entity.pdbx_description
1 polymer ?
#
loop_
_entity_poly.entity_id
_entity_poly.type
_entity_poly.pdbx_seq_one_letter_code
_entity_poly.pdbx_strand_id
1 'polypeptide(L)'
;MEELKITHDFLVNKIKEFLINKENGNWNESKAKVAGLHEHGADLVMVGGKRNSERFIIECKGKSYAKSCNSINKEGWLNALGQIVTRMTTSRTIQTGARKGELNRAYKYGLGLCAQSAQVALRRIPKEIAKTLNLYIFSCDDEGNIQMFTPSQFKG
;
A
#
# COMPACT_ATOMS: atom_id res chain seq x y z
N MET A 1 -6.94 -30.02 3.56
CA MET A 1 -6.88 -28.62 3.96
C MET A 1 -6.92 -27.73 2.71
N GLU A 2 -7.80 -26.76 2.70
CA GLU A 2 -7.82 -25.79 1.61
C GLU A 2 -6.61 -24.85 1.73
N GLU A 3 -5.98 -24.58 0.61
CA GLU A 3 -4.92 -23.59 0.53
C GLU A 3 -5.52 -22.20 0.73
N LEU A 4 -4.87 -21.37 1.55
CA LEU A 4 -5.27 -19.99 1.76
C LEU A 4 -5.08 -19.19 0.47
N LYS A 5 -6.13 -18.53 0.01
CA LYS A 5 -6.08 -17.71 -1.20
C LYS A 5 -5.90 -16.24 -0.87
N ILE A 6 -4.84 -15.66 -1.40
CA ILE A 6 -4.52 -14.23 -1.23
C ILE A 6 -5.25 -13.45 -2.32
N THR A 7 -6.56 -13.35 -2.17
CA THR A 7 -7.40 -12.57 -3.08
C THR A 7 -7.25 -11.08 -2.80
N HIS A 8 -7.75 -10.25 -3.70
CA HIS A 8 -7.79 -8.80 -3.49
C HIS A 8 -8.46 -8.43 -2.16
N ASP A 9 -9.65 -8.95 -1.90
CA ASP A 9 -10.40 -8.62 -0.69
C ASP A 9 -9.73 -9.13 0.58
N PHE A 10 -9.16 -10.34 0.53
CA PHE A 10 -8.39 -10.88 1.64
C PHE A 10 -7.22 -9.96 1.97
N LEU A 11 -6.48 -9.53 0.95
CA LEU A 11 -5.31 -8.67 1.11
C LEU A 11 -5.67 -7.31 1.70
N VAL A 12 -6.73 -6.67 1.18
CA VAL A 12 -7.24 -5.40 1.72
C VAL A 12 -7.58 -5.53 3.20
N ASN A 13 -8.31 -6.58 3.58
CA ASN A 13 -8.72 -6.81 4.96
C ASN A 13 -7.53 -7.08 5.88
N LYS A 14 -6.55 -7.85 5.43
CA LYS A 14 -5.34 -8.16 6.22
C LYS A 14 -4.48 -6.92 6.45
N ILE A 15 -4.35 -6.07 5.45
CA ILE A 15 -3.61 -4.80 5.61
C ILE A 15 -4.35 -3.86 6.56
N LYS A 16 -5.66 -3.79 6.45
CA LYS A 16 -6.48 -3.01 7.39
C LYS A 16 -6.28 -3.48 8.82
N GLU A 17 -6.38 -4.79 9.08
CA GLU A 17 -6.14 -5.38 10.40
C GLU A 17 -4.74 -5.06 10.93
N PHE A 18 -3.72 -5.16 10.05
CA PHE A 18 -2.34 -4.83 10.39
C PHE A 18 -2.21 -3.37 10.87
N LEU A 19 -2.80 -2.43 10.14
CA LEU A 19 -2.70 -1.00 10.46
C LEU A 19 -3.52 -0.61 11.68
N ILE A 20 -4.63 -1.29 11.96
CA ILE A 20 -5.44 -1.05 13.15
C ILE A 20 -4.71 -1.49 14.43
N ASN A 21 -3.82 -2.46 14.34
CA ASN A 21 -3.02 -2.88 15.47
C ASN A 21 -2.14 -1.72 15.95
N LYS A 22 -2.28 -1.32 17.21
CA LYS A 22 -1.59 -0.17 17.80
C LYS A 22 -0.07 -0.27 17.77
N GLU A 23 0.48 -1.48 17.67
CA GLU A 23 1.92 -1.70 17.49
C GLU A 23 2.43 -1.17 16.16
N ASN A 24 1.56 -1.05 15.16
CA ASN A 24 1.90 -0.65 13.80
C ASN A 24 1.55 0.81 13.48
N GLY A 25 1.22 1.59 14.49
CA GLY A 25 0.91 3.01 14.33
C GLY A 25 -0.40 3.40 14.98
N ASN A 26 -0.85 4.61 14.70
CA ASN A 26 -2.07 5.18 15.27
C ASN A 26 -3.12 5.42 14.17
N TRP A 27 -3.60 4.32 13.58
CA TRP A 27 -4.61 4.34 12.53
C TRP A 27 -5.99 4.07 13.11
N ASN A 28 -6.97 4.89 12.73
CA ASN A 28 -8.31 4.87 13.30
C ASN A 28 -9.23 3.93 12.52
N GLU A 29 -9.64 2.83 13.15
CA GLU A 29 -10.52 1.85 12.56
C GLU A 29 -11.86 2.44 12.11
N SER A 30 -12.45 3.33 12.91
CA SER A 30 -13.76 3.91 12.63
C SER A 30 -13.78 4.83 11.40
N LYS A 31 -12.61 5.28 10.95
CA LYS A 31 -12.45 6.16 9.79
C LYS A 31 -11.85 5.45 8.58
N ALA A 32 -11.59 4.15 8.69
CA ALA A 32 -11.08 3.35 7.57
C ALA A 32 -12.13 3.29 6.45
N LYS A 33 -11.68 3.47 5.21
CA LYS A 33 -12.54 3.37 4.03
C LYS A 33 -12.01 2.29 3.10
N VAL A 34 -12.84 1.29 2.84
CA VAL A 34 -12.57 0.22 1.88
C VAL A 34 -13.45 0.45 0.67
N ALA A 35 -12.87 0.49 -0.53
CA ALA A 35 -13.65 0.63 -1.76
C ALA A 35 -14.46 -0.62 -2.01
N GLY A 36 -15.75 -0.46 -2.27
CA GLY A 36 -16.62 -1.55 -2.68
C GLY A 36 -16.45 -1.88 -4.15
N LEU A 37 -17.05 -2.99 -4.56
CA LEU A 37 -17.11 -3.40 -5.96
C LEU A 37 -17.77 -2.28 -6.79
N HIS A 38 -17.14 -1.87 -7.88
CA HIS A 38 -17.55 -0.77 -8.75
C HIS A 38 -17.45 0.64 -8.14
N GLU A 39 -16.89 0.79 -6.94
CA GLU A 39 -16.60 2.11 -6.42
C GLU A 39 -15.29 2.66 -7.02
N HIS A 40 -15.27 3.97 -7.26
CA HIS A 40 -14.07 4.68 -7.67
C HIS A 40 -13.29 5.12 -6.42
N GLY A 41 -11.98 5.07 -6.49
CA GLY A 41 -11.09 5.48 -5.41
C GLY A 41 -10.07 4.42 -5.06
N ALA A 42 -9.26 4.69 -4.04
CA ALA A 42 -8.27 3.75 -3.56
C ALA A 42 -8.92 2.53 -2.90
N ASP A 43 -8.26 1.37 -2.99
CA ASP A 43 -8.78 0.13 -2.39
C ASP A 43 -8.94 0.23 -0.88
N LEU A 44 -8.02 0.94 -0.22
CA LEU A 44 -8.06 1.16 1.22
C LEU A 44 -7.51 2.55 1.53
N VAL A 45 -8.22 3.30 2.36
CA VAL A 45 -7.73 4.57 2.92
C VAL A 45 -7.83 4.48 4.43
N MET A 46 -6.68 4.64 5.10
CA MET A 46 -6.62 4.71 6.55
C MET A 46 -6.38 6.15 6.97
N VAL A 47 -7.04 6.53 8.05
CA VAL A 47 -6.92 7.87 8.66
C VAL A 47 -6.33 7.68 10.05
N GLY A 48 -5.35 8.48 10.40
CA GLY A 48 -4.70 8.35 11.70
C GLY A 48 -3.84 9.55 12.05
N GLY A 49 -2.90 9.31 12.97
CA GLY A 49 -2.05 10.36 13.47
C GLY A 49 -2.79 11.34 14.40
N LYS A 50 -2.10 12.40 14.77
CA LYS A 50 -2.64 13.41 15.67
C LYS A 50 -3.80 14.16 15.00
N ARG A 51 -4.98 14.14 15.64
CA ARG A 51 -6.20 14.78 15.13
C ARG A 51 -6.63 14.26 13.75
N ASN A 52 -6.34 12.99 13.45
CA ASN A 52 -6.65 12.38 12.16
C ASN A 52 -6.07 13.15 10.96
N SER A 53 -4.87 13.70 11.12
CA SER A 53 -4.20 14.50 10.10
C SER A 53 -3.45 13.67 9.05
N GLU A 54 -3.22 12.40 9.32
CA GLU A 54 -2.47 11.52 8.42
C GLU A 54 -3.40 10.64 7.60
N ARG A 55 -2.95 10.31 6.39
CA ARG A 55 -3.67 9.43 5.47
C ARG A 55 -2.72 8.37 4.93
N PHE A 56 -3.19 7.14 4.87
CA PHE A 56 -2.51 6.05 4.18
C PHE A 56 -3.41 5.57 3.05
N ILE A 57 -2.99 5.81 1.82
CA ILE A 57 -3.75 5.49 0.62
C ILE A 57 -3.11 4.26 -0.01
N ILE A 58 -3.84 3.17 -0.14
CA ILE A 58 -3.29 1.87 -0.48
C ILE A 58 -4.06 1.26 -1.66
N GLU A 59 -3.31 0.79 -2.65
CA GLU A 59 -3.82 -0.02 -3.75
C GLU A 59 -3.31 -1.44 -3.57
N CYS A 60 -4.20 -2.40 -3.79
CA CYS A 60 -3.90 -3.82 -3.60
C CYS A 60 -4.00 -4.60 -4.89
N LYS A 61 -3.12 -5.58 -5.05
CA LYS A 61 -3.20 -6.56 -6.14
C LYS A 61 -3.07 -7.95 -5.55
N GLY A 62 -4.18 -8.67 -5.54
CA GLY A 62 -4.22 -10.05 -5.06
C GLY A 62 -3.49 -11.02 -6.00
N LYS A 63 -3.22 -12.21 -5.50
CA LYS A 63 -2.58 -13.27 -6.25
C LYS A 63 -3.58 -13.92 -7.21
N SER A 64 -3.15 -14.19 -8.44
CA SER A 64 -3.91 -14.97 -9.39
C SER A 64 -3.63 -16.47 -9.20
N TYR A 65 -4.67 -17.26 -9.23
CA TYR A 65 -4.59 -18.73 -9.08
C TYR A 65 -4.87 -19.47 -10.39
N ALA A 66 -4.99 -18.74 -11.50
CA ALA A 66 -5.14 -19.34 -12.81
C ALA A 66 -3.85 -20.06 -13.23
N LYS A 67 -3.98 -21.06 -14.12
CA LYS A 67 -2.82 -21.74 -14.70
C LYS A 67 -1.93 -20.72 -15.41
N SER A 68 -0.61 -20.88 -15.29
CA SER A 68 0.39 -20.01 -15.95
C SER A 68 0.41 -18.57 -15.42
N CYS A 69 0.10 -18.35 -14.14
CA CYS A 69 0.03 -17.02 -13.57
C CYS A 69 1.31 -16.55 -12.86
N ASN A 70 2.40 -17.30 -12.90
CA ASN A 70 3.63 -16.96 -12.18
C ASN A 70 4.19 -15.58 -12.56
N SER A 71 4.22 -15.25 -13.85
CA SER A 71 4.67 -13.93 -14.30
C SER A 71 3.71 -12.82 -13.87
N ILE A 72 2.40 -13.09 -13.91
CA ILE A 72 1.37 -12.16 -13.47
C ILE A 72 1.55 -11.86 -11.97
N ASN A 73 1.79 -12.89 -11.17
CA ASN A 73 2.00 -12.72 -9.72
C ASN A 73 3.29 -11.98 -9.40
N LYS A 74 4.34 -12.15 -10.20
CA LYS A 74 5.60 -11.40 -10.05
C LYS A 74 5.44 -9.93 -10.43
N GLU A 75 4.57 -9.62 -11.38
CA GLU A 75 4.42 -8.29 -11.98
C GLU A 75 3.19 -7.53 -11.47
N GLY A 76 2.43 -8.10 -10.53
CA GLY A 76 1.25 -7.44 -9.95
C GLY A 76 1.55 -6.05 -9.38
N TRP A 77 2.77 -5.82 -8.93
CA TRP A 77 3.20 -4.53 -8.41
C TRP A 77 3.16 -3.41 -9.46
N LEU A 78 3.37 -3.74 -10.75
CA LEU A 78 3.30 -2.74 -11.83
C LEU A 78 1.88 -2.18 -11.96
N ASN A 79 0.88 -3.05 -11.88
CA ASN A 79 -0.52 -2.66 -11.92
C ASN A 79 -0.87 -1.79 -10.71
N ALA A 80 -0.50 -2.23 -9.50
CA ALA A 80 -0.75 -1.49 -8.28
C ALA A 80 -0.04 -0.13 -8.28
N LEU A 81 1.22 -0.08 -8.75
CA LEU A 81 1.98 1.16 -8.84
C LEU A 81 1.32 2.15 -9.81
N GLY A 82 0.88 1.68 -10.96
CA GLY A 82 0.15 2.51 -11.92
C GLY A 82 -1.09 3.11 -11.31
N GLN A 83 -1.86 2.33 -10.57
CA GLN A 83 -3.05 2.80 -9.89
C GLN A 83 -2.75 3.79 -8.77
N ILE A 84 -1.75 3.50 -7.91
CA ILE A 84 -1.44 4.39 -6.79
C ILE A 84 -0.97 5.77 -7.27
N VAL A 85 -0.24 5.83 -8.36
CA VAL A 85 0.20 7.10 -8.94
C VAL A 85 -1.00 7.99 -9.29
N THR A 86 -2.10 7.40 -9.77
CA THR A 86 -3.31 8.17 -10.08
C THR A 86 -4.04 8.69 -8.84
N ARG A 87 -3.72 8.17 -7.65
CA ARG A 87 -4.29 8.61 -6.38
C ARG A 87 -3.47 9.72 -5.71
N MET A 88 -2.28 9.99 -6.22
CA MET A 88 -1.42 11.05 -5.68
C MET A 88 -1.99 12.42 -6.03
N THR A 89 -2.05 13.30 -5.03
CA THR A 89 -2.65 14.62 -5.15
C THR A 89 -1.61 15.71 -4.92
N THR A 90 -1.99 16.97 -5.12
CA THR A 90 -1.14 18.12 -4.77
C THR A 90 -0.82 18.16 -3.28
N SER A 91 -1.66 17.53 -2.43
CA SER A 91 -1.40 17.41 -0.99
C SER A 91 -0.15 16.58 -0.67
N ARG A 92 0.40 15.86 -1.64
CA ARG A 92 1.68 15.15 -1.52
C ARG A 92 2.83 16.09 -1.14
N THR A 93 2.76 17.35 -1.54
CA THR A 93 3.73 18.37 -1.15
C THR A 93 3.07 19.50 -0.38
N ILE A 94 3.84 20.16 0.46
CA ILE A 94 3.37 21.33 1.22
C ILE A 94 3.23 22.49 0.24
N GLN A 95 2.05 23.13 0.22
CA GLN A 95 1.70 24.12 -0.78
C GLN A 95 2.00 25.56 -0.35
N THR A 96 2.13 25.82 0.94
CA THR A 96 2.31 27.19 1.47
C THR A 96 3.29 27.20 2.63
N GLY A 97 3.84 28.37 2.94
CA GLY A 97 4.73 28.59 4.07
C GLY A 97 6.19 28.32 3.77
N ALA A 98 7.02 28.34 4.82
CA ALA A 98 8.48 28.17 4.70
C ALA A 98 8.90 26.81 4.17
N ARG A 99 8.04 25.80 4.34
CA ARG A 99 8.31 24.43 3.90
C ARG A 99 7.67 24.08 2.55
N LYS A 100 7.21 25.09 1.82
CA LYS A 100 6.60 24.89 0.49
C LYS A 100 7.51 24.07 -0.44
N GLY A 101 6.93 23.06 -1.07
CA GLY A 101 7.64 22.16 -1.99
C GLY A 101 8.23 20.92 -1.32
N GLU A 102 8.32 20.88 0.01
CA GLU A 102 8.75 19.68 0.72
C GLU A 102 7.65 18.61 0.70
N LEU A 103 8.08 17.34 0.78
CA LEU A 103 7.15 16.21 0.86
C LEU A 103 6.23 16.35 2.08
N ASN A 104 4.94 16.27 1.86
CA ASN A 104 3.96 16.22 2.95
C ASN A 104 3.90 14.77 3.48
N ARG A 105 4.62 14.50 4.54
CA ARG A 105 4.74 13.16 5.12
C ARG A 105 3.45 12.68 5.80
N ALA A 106 2.45 13.54 5.94
CA ALA A 106 1.13 13.14 6.40
C ALA A 106 0.39 12.27 5.37
N TYR A 107 0.80 12.31 4.11
CA TYR A 107 0.25 11.47 3.03
C TYR A 107 1.22 10.34 2.70
N LYS A 108 0.81 9.13 3.06
CA LYS A 108 1.56 7.90 2.78
C LYS A 108 0.84 7.11 1.71
N TYR A 109 1.59 6.50 0.82
CA TYR A 109 1.05 5.67 -0.26
C TYR A 109 1.60 4.26 -0.13
N GLY A 110 0.75 3.27 -0.34
CA GLY A 110 1.12 1.88 -0.16
C GLY A 110 0.66 0.97 -1.29
N LEU A 111 1.46 -0.05 -1.54
CA LEU A 111 1.12 -1.16 -2.42
C LEU A 111 0.91 -2.40 -1.58
N GLY A 112 -0.28 -2.98 -1.64
CA GLY A 112 -0.57 -4.28 -1.03
C GLY A 112 -0.37 -5.39 -2.05
N LEU A 113 0.58 -6.29 -1.79
CA LEU A 113 1.03 -7.28 -2.76
C LEU A 113 1.23 -8.65 -2.10
N CYS A 114 1.11 -9.72 -2.88
CA CYS A 114 1.62 -11.02 -2.43
C CYS A 114 3.15 -10.94 -2.32
N ALA A 115 3.74 -11.79 -1.47
CA ALA A 115 5.17 -11.73 -1.16
C ALA A 115 6.06 -11.80 -2.41
N GLN A 116 5.69 -12.61 -3.39
CA GLN A 116 6.45 -12.74 -4.62
C GLN A 116 6.55 -11.42 -5.39
N SER A 117 5.42 -10.73 -5.56
CA SER A 117 5.36 -9.44 -6.24
C SER A 117 6.05 -8.35 -5.41
N ALA A 118 5.87 -8.37 -4.09
CA ALA A 118 6.51 -7.42 -3.17
C ALA A 118 8.04 -7.47 -3.27
N GLN A 119 8.63 -8.66 -3.33
CA GLN A 119 10.07 -8.82 -3.46
C GLN A 119 10.61 -8.24 -4.78
N VAL A 120 9.88 -8.43 -5.87
CA VAL A 120 10.24 -7.84 -7.17
C VAL A 120 10.16 -6.30 -7.09
N ALA A 121 9.08 -5.76 -6.54
CA ALA A 121 8.90 -4.33 -6.39
C ALA A 121 10.02 -3.68 -5.55
N LEU A 122 10.39 -4.31 -4.43
CA LEU A 122 11.46 -3.81 -3.56
C LEU A 122 12.81 -3.72 -4.27
N ARG A 123 13.08 -4.61 -5.21
CA ARG A 123 14.32 -4.60 -6.00
C ARG A 123 14.28 -3.69 -7.21
N ARG A 124 13.10 -3.49 -7.79
CA ARG A 124 12.94 -2.78 -9.07
C ARG A 124 12.64 -1.31 -8.89
N ILE A 125 11.94 -0.93 -7.85
CA ILE A 125 11.63 0.48 -7.60
C ILE A 125 12.84 1.12 -6.92
N PRO A 126 13.42 2.18 -7.51
CA PRO A 126 14.54 2.88 -6.88
C PRO A 126 14.15 3.44 -5.50
N LYS A 127 15.04 3.27 -4.53
CA LYS A 127 14.84 3.78 -3.17
C LYS A 127 14.52 5.28 -3.14
N GLU A 128 15.24 6.05 -3.94
CA GLU A 128 15.03 7.51 -3.99
C GLU A 128 13.65 7.87 -4.51
N ILE A 129 13.12 7.08 -5.45
CA ILE A 129 11.74 7.28 -5.93
C ILE A 129 10.75 6.93 -4.83
N ALA A 130 10.95 5.81 -4.12
CA ALA A 130 10.08 5.43 -3.01
C ALA A 130 10.06 6.50 -1.92
N LYS A 131 11.21 7.08 -1.58
CA LYS A 131 11.30 8.18 -0.62
C LYS A 131 10.58 9.43 -1.12
N THR A 132 10.78 9.82 -2.38
CA THR A 132 10.14 10.98 -2.98
C THR A 132 8.62 10.86 -2.99
N LEU A 133 8.11 9.66 -3.25
CA LEU A 133 6.68 9.40 -3.28
C LEU A 133 6.09 9.07 -1.91
N ASN A 134 6.90 8.88 -0.89
CA ASN A 134 6.51 8.34 0.41
C ASN A 134 5.77 7.00 0.26
N LEU A 135 6.38 6.10 -0.52
CA LEU A 135 5.80 4.84 -0.95
C LEU A 135 6.24 3.69 -0.04
N TYR A 136 5.26 2.94 0.45
CA TYR A 136 5.41 1.77 1.31
C TYR A 136 4.97 0.52 0.54
N ILE A 137 5.45 -0.64 0.98
CA ILE A 137 4.95 -1.93 0.47
C ILE A 137 4.46 -2.76 1.64
N PHE A 138 3.28 -3.35 1.48
CA PHE A 138 2.72 -4.38 2.36
C PHE A 138 2.82 -5.71 1.64
N SER A 139 3.61 -6.61 2.18
CA SER A 139 3.82 -7.95 1.64
C SER A 139 2.97 -8.94 2.41
N CYS A 140 2.20 -9.75 1.71
CA CYS A 140 1.40 -10.82 2.31
C CYS A 140 1.98 -12.17 1.91
N ASP A 141 2.41 -12.96 2.87
CA ASP A 141 2.91 -14.31 2.60
C ASP A 141 1.75 -15.31 2.38
N ASP A 142 2.09 -16.55 2.04
CA ASP A 142 1.09 -17.58 1.76
C ASP A 142 0.29 -18.02 2.99
N GLU A 143 0.73 -17.63 4.19
CA GLU A 143 0.03 -17.87 5.45
C GLU A 143 -0.86 -16.69 5.87
N GLY A 144 -0.85 -15.61 5.11
CA GLY A 144 -1.65 -14.42 5.38
C GLY A 144 -1.00 -13.41 6.29
N ASN A 145 0.29 -13.54 6.59
CA ASN A 145 1.02 -12.60 7.42
C ASN A 145 1.44 -11.38 6.62
N ILE A 146 1.25 -10.20 7.21
CA ILE A 146 1.62 -8.92 6.59
C ILE A 146 2.95 -8.42 7.14
N GLN A 147 3.82 -8.00 6.24
CA GLN A 147 5.05 -7.28 6.56
C GLN A 147 5.06 -5.95 5.81
N MET A 148 5.29 -4.86 6.54
CA MET A 148 5.36 -3.52 5.95
C MET A 148 6.82 -3.13 5.71
N PHE A 149 7.08 -2.59 4.52
CA PHE A 149 8.39 -2.04 4.15
C PHE A 149 8.25 -0.54 3.95
N THR A 150 9.08 0.24 4.65
CA THR A 150 9.13 1.69 4.53
C THR A 150 9.89 2.10 3.27
N PRO A 151 9.78 3.37 2.82
CA PRO A 151 10.52 3.83 1.64
C PRO A 151 12.03 3.59 1.71
N SER A 152 12.63 3.70 2.90
CA SER A 152 14.08 3.49 3.07
C SER A 152 14.52 2.02 2.99
N GLN A 153 13.58 1.08 3.01
CA GLN A 153 13.88 -0.35 2.93
C GLN A 153 13.84 -0.90 1.50
N PHE A 154 13.53 -0.07 0.52
CA PHE A 154 13.64 -0.46 -0.89
C PHE A 154 15.12 -0.64 -1.25
N LYS A 155 15.39 -1.56 -2.17
CA LYS A 155 16.76 -1.96 -2.56
C LYS A 155 17.14 -1.51 -3.97
N GLY A 156 16.18 -1.04 -4.71
CA GLY A 156 16.40 -0.54 -6.07
C GLY A 156 17.19 0.78 -6.16
#